data_dfc7b2891aefde4abda9e2712f64629d
#
_entry.id   dfc7b2891aefde4abda9e2712f64629d
#
_cell.length_a   1.000
_cell.length_b   1.000
_cell.length_c   1.000
_cell.angle_alpha   90.00
_cell.angle_beta   90.00
_cell.angle_gamma   90.00
#
_symmetry.space_group_name_H-M   'P 1'
#
loop_
_entity.id
_entity.type
_entity.pdbx_description
1 polymer ?
#
loop_
_entity_poly.entity_id
_entity_poly.type
_entity_poly.pdbx_seq_one_letter_code
_entity_poly.pdbx_strand_id
1 'polypeptide(L)'
;MSERGNISTFARNCGTIKKKRQKCLSYGTTNLIIISTMQTEEKIKSEDIRLLEILSQTFPNADSASTEIINLEAILNLPKGTEHFVADIHGEHEAFLHILRNASGNIKRKVTELFDEELTPAQISELCTLIYYPERRLEMAAEDASDEELHTYYTTTLFRLIQVCRSVSSKYTRSKVRKALPKQFAYIIEEMLHESPSDDDKEAYFHRIIESIILTGQAQNFITAICSVIQQLSIDRLHILGDIFDRGPGAHIIMDYLMQRDNFDIQWGNHDALWMGAAAGNECCIANVLRLSLRYSNMVTLEDGYGINLVPLATFAMDAYADDPCEGFMPITTQGQVPLGMKNRMLTARMHKAITIIQFKLEAQMRLRHPEWKMQCPFDLSNIDFNKMVCVADGKSYSLKDSLLPTVNPEAPNMLTNAEAELVRRLRHSFRVSEKLQRHVQLLFSHGCMYNICNGNLLFHASVPLNADGTLKEVEVCGKRYSGRELMHHI
;
A
#
# COMPACT_ATOMS: atom_id res chain seq x y z
N MET A 1 28.31 -23.86 -19.47
CA MET A 1 28.52 -23.26 -20.81
C MET A 1 27.32 -23.61 -21.69
N SER A 2 26.12 -23.13 -21.45
CA SER A 2 24.98 -23.27 -22.41
C SER A 2 23.81 -22.31 -22.20
N GLU A 3 23.95 -21.23 -21.45
CA GLU A 3 22.84 -20.26 -21.27
C GLU A 3 23.09 -18.84 -21.81
N ARG A 4 24.22 -18.62 -22.49
CA ARG A 4 24.45 -17.35 -23.21
C ARG A 4 23.71 -17.25 -24.56
N GLY A 5 22.98 -18.30 -24.96
CA GLY A 5 22.26 -18.34 -26.24
C GLY A 5 20.96 -17.53 -26.29
N ASN A 6 20.21 -17.46 -25.20
CA ASN A 6 18.84 -16.89 -25.23
C ASN A 6 18.78 -15.36 -25.14
N ILE A 7 19.73 -14.72 -24.47
CA ILE A 7 19.75 -13.24 -24.38
C ILE A 7 20.17 -12.61 -25.71
N SER A 8 21.08 -13.29 -26.45
CA SER A 8 21.50 -12.79 -27.76
C SER A 8 20.43 -12.92 -28.85
N THR A 9 19.52 -13.87 -28.72
CA THR A 9 18.39 -14.06 -29.64
C THR A 9 17.30 -13.03 -29.42
N PHE A 10 17.02 -12.66 -28.16
CA PHE A 10 16.07 -11.60 -27.83
C PHE A 10 16.57 -10.21 -28.28
N ALA A 11 17.84 -9.92 -28.04
CA ALA A 11 18.47 -8.67 -28.49
C ALA A 11 18.56 -8.56 -30.04
N ARG A 12 18.76 -9.68 -30.74
CA ARG A 12 18.73 -9.71 -32.21
C ARG A 12 17.34 -9.48 -32.78
N ASN A 13 16.30 -10.03 -32.15
CA ASN A 13 14.92 -9.79 -32.59
C ASN A 13 14.47 -8.34 -32.35
N CYS A 14 14.87 -7.70 -31.26
CA CYS A 14 14.65 -6.27 -31.04
C CYS A 14 15.42 -5.39 -32.04
N GLY A 15 16.64 -5.77 -32.39
CA GLY A 15 17.46 -5.07 -33.41
C GLY A 15 16.85 -5.19 -34.82
N THR A 16 16.24 -6.33 -35.14
CA THR A 16 15.61 -6.58 -36.44
C THR A 16 14.30 -5.81 -36.59
N ILE A 17 13.56 -5.63 -35.51
CA ILE A 17 12.34 -4.79 -35.45
C ILE A 17 12.71 -3.31 -35.65
N LYS A 18 13.79 -2.82 -35.02
CA LYS A 18 14.28 -1.44 -35.21
C LYS A 18 14.76 -1.18 -36.63
N LYS A 19 15.47 -2.11 -37.27
CA LYS A 19 15.91 -1.97 -38.67
C LYS A 19 14.75 -2.04 -39.67
N LYS A 20 13.70 -2.82 -39.40
CA LYS A 20 12.48 -2.82 -40.21
C LYS A 20 11.67 -1.52 -40.07
N ARG A 21 11.63 -0.92 -38.88
CA ARG A 21 10.98 0.40 -38.64
C ARG A 21 11.64 1.52 -39.44
N GLN A 22 12.96 1.58 -39.53
CA GLN A 22 13.66 2.62 -40.29
C GLN A 22 13.48 2.49 -41.83
N LYS A 23 13.20 1.29 -42.36
CA LYS A 23 12.88 1.09 -43.78
C LYS A 23 11.42 1.37 -44.12
N CYS A 24 10.49 1.29 -43.19
CA CYS A 24 9.06 1.57 -43.44
C CYS A 24 8.70 3.06 -43.44
N LEU A 25 9.56 3.93 -42.89
CA LEU A 25 9.31 5.38 -42.87
C LEU A 25 9.64 6.08 -44.21
N SER A 26 10.14 5.37 -45.24
CA SER A 26 10.51 5.93 -46.53
C SER A 26 9.55 5.59 -47.69
N TYR A 27 8.50 4.84 -47.50
CA TYR A 27 7.52 4.51 -48.53
C TYR A 27 6.08 4.74 -48.04
N GLY A 28 5.37 5.55 -48.82
CA GLY A 28 4.07 6.11 -48.50
C GLY A 28 2.97 5.10 -48.12
N THR A 29 1.97 5.64 -47.50
CA THR A 29 0.79 5.05 -46.83
C THR A 29 0.05 3.93 -47.58
N THR A 30 0.27 3.73 -48.84
CA THR A 30 -0.41 2.70 -49.67
C THR A 30 0.16 1.29 -49.47
N ASN A 31 1.40 1.15 -49.02
CA ASN A 31 2.05 -0.16 -48.84
C ASN A 31 1.80 -0.79 -47.43
N LEU A 32 1.31 -0.03 -46.46
CA LEU A 32 1.01 -0.55 -45.14
C LEU A 32 -0.22 -1.49 -45.14
N ILE A 33 -1.18 -1.24 -46.01
CA ILE A 33 -2.37 -2.07 -46.17
C ILE A 33 -2.05 -3.40 -46.85
N ILE A 34 -1.10 -3.42 -47.81
CA ILE A 34 -0.75 -4.64 -48.55
C ILE A 34 0.17 -5.57 -47.75
N ILE A 35 1.01 -5.05 -46.87
CA ILE A 35 1.88 -5.89 -45.99
C ILE A 35 1.08 -6.56 -44.89
N SER A 36 -0.01 -5.98 -44.45
CA SER A 36 -0.94 -6.58 -43.47
C SER A 36 -1.70 -7.81 -44.02
N THR A 37 -1.89 -7.87 -45.33
CA THR A 37 -2.69 -8.94 -45.97
C THR A 37 -1.86 -10.17 -46.36
N MET A 38 -0.53 -10.15 -46.32
CA MET A 38 0.32 -11.26 -46.77
C MET A 38 1.05 -12.05 -45.68
N GLN A 39 0.73 -11.87 -44.42
CA GLN A 39 1.41 -12.56 -43.31
C GLN A 39 0.53 -13.32 -42.34
N THR A 40 -0.69 -13.71 -42.63
CA THR A 40 -1.45 -14.54 -41.71
C THR A 40 -2.33 -15.56 -42.42
N GLU A 41 -1.77 -16.68 -42.80
CA GLU A 41 -2.44 -17.98 -42.68
C GLU A 41 -2.05 -18.69 -41.35
N GLU A 42 -1.87 -17.97 -40.27
CA GLU A 42 -1.96 -18.57 -38.94
C GLU A 42 -3.46 -18.77 -38.62
N LYS A 43 -3.83 -20.02 -38.38
CA LYS A 43 -5.17 -20.38 -37.93
C LYS A 43 -5.54 -19.51 -36.73
N ILE A 44 -6.42 -18.53 -36.94
CA ILE A 44 -6.99 -17.72 -35.88
C ILE A 44 -7.64 -18.66 -34.87
N LYS A 45 -7.19 -18.66 -33.62
CA LYS A 45 -7.77 -19.49 -32.57
C LYS A 45 -9.17 -19.00 -32.24
N SER A 46 -10.03 -19.88 -31.75
CA SER A 46 -11.42 -19.52 -31.36
C SER A 46 -11.48 -18.41 -30.31
N GLU A 47 -10.46 -18.32 -29.45
CA GLU A 47 -10.28 -17.26 -28.44
C GLU A 47 -10.01 -15.90 -29.11
N ASP A 48 -9.23 -15.86 -30.17
CA ASP A 48 -8.91 -14.64 -30.92
C ASP A 48 -10.17 -14.11 -31.63
N ILE A 49 -11.03 -15.00 -32.17
CA ILE A 49 -12.31 -14.62 -32.79
C ILE A 49 -13.24 -13.96 -31.77
N ARG A 50 -13.36 -14.54 -30.58
CA ARG A 50 -14.20 -13.98 -29.52
C ARG A 50 -13.67 -12.62 -29.03
N LEU A 51 -12.37 -12.45 -28.94
CA LEU A 51 -11.74 -11.16 -28.62
C LEU A 51 -12.05 -10.12 -29.71
N LEU A 52 -11.92 -10.49 -30.99
CA LEU A 52 -12.25 -9.61 -32.10
C LEU A 52 -13.74 -9.23 -32.14
N GLU A 53 -14.64 -10.16 -31.82
CA GLU A 53 -16.08 -9.87 -31.69
C GLU A 53 -16.35 -8.83 -30.58
N ILE A 54 -15.70 -8.94 -29.42
CA ILE A 54 -15.82 -7.97 -28.33
C ILE A 54 -15.26 -6.61 -28.77
N LEU A 55 -14.07 -6.59 -29.39
CA LEU A 55 -13.44 -5.37 -29.87
C LEU A 55 -14.27 -4.68 -30.96
N SER A 56 -14.97 -5.44 -31.82
CA SER A 56 -15.83 -4.88 -32.88
C SER A 56 -17.04 -4.12 -32.34
N GLN A 57 -17.47 -4.39 -31.11
CA GLN A 57 -18.54 -3.62 -30.45
C GLN A 57 -18.06 -2.21 -30.06
N THR A 58 -16.77 -2.05 -29.72
CA THR A 58 -16.17 -0.77 -29.37
C THR A 58 -15.60 -0.05 -30.59
N PHE A 59 -15.03 -0.81 -31.53
CA PHE A 59 -14.40 -0.32 -32.76
C PHE A 59 -15.09 -0.94 -34.00
N PRO A 60 -16.26 -0.42 -34.38
CA PRO A 60 -17.11 -1.07 -35.41
C PRO A 60 -16.55 -0.96 -36.83
N ASN A 61 -15.56 -0.14 -37.08
CA ASN A 61 -14.93 0.04 -38.39
C ASN A 61 -13.42 0.34 -38.28
N ALA A 62 -12.72 0.26 -39.41
CA ALA A 62 -11.27 0.48 -39.48
C ALA A 62 -10.85 1.90 -39.06
N ASP A 63 -11.67 2.90 -39.34
CA ASP A 63 -11.36 4.30 -38.96
C ASP A 63 -11.38 4.51 -37.45
N SER A 64 -12.39 3.94 -36.77
CA SER A 64 -12.48 4.01 -35.30
C SER A 64 -11.31 3.27 -34.63
N ALA A 65 -10.95 2.10 -35.15
CA ALA A 65 -9.79 1.34 -34.66
C ALA A 65 -8.47 2.10 -34.93
N SER A 66 -8.31 2.67 -36.14
CA SER A 66 -7.13 3.48 -36.48
C SER A 66 -6.98 4.71 -35.60
N THR A 67 -8.08 5.40 -35.30
CA THR A 67 -8.10 6.56 -34.40
C THR A 67 -7.62 6.16 -33.02
N GLU A 68 -8.10 5.03 -32.48
CA GLU A 68 -7.63 4.56 -31.17
C GLU A 68 -6.16 4.10 -31.18
N ILE A 69 -5.70 3.45 -32.24
CA ILE A 69 -4.28 3.10 -32.41
C ILE A 69 -3.41 4.36 -32.39
N ILE A 70 -3.80 5.42 -33.11
CA ILE A 70 -3.06 6.70 -33.12
C ILE A 70 -3.05 7.31 -31.71
N ASN A 71 -4.18 7.28 -31.00
CA ASN A 71 -4.29 7.77 -29.63
C ASN A 71 -3.36 6.98 -28.68
N LEU A 72 -3.39 5.66 -28.74
CA LEU A 72 -2.55 4.79 -27.91
C LEU A 72 -1.05 4.94 -28.24
N GLU A 73 -0.69 5.03 -29.50
CA GLU A 73 0.71 5.32 -29.93
C GLU A 73 1.19 6.67 -29.36
N ALA A 74 0.35 7.69 -29.39
CA ALA A 74 0.67 8.98 -28.80
C ALA A 74 0.86 8.86 -27.26
N ILE A 75 -0.02 8.15 -26.56
CA ILE A 75 0.08 7.89 -25.11
C ILE A 75 1.36 7.14 -24.77
N LEU A 76 1.75 6.13 -25.55
CA LEU A 76 2.98 5.36 -25.33
C LEU A 76 4.27 6.20 -25.44
N ASN A 77 4.19 7.35 -26.10
CA ASN A 77 5.32 8.29 -26.24
C ASN A 77 5.32 9.42 -25.19
N LEU A 78 4.31 9.48 -24.31
CA LEU A 78 4.33 10.41 -23.19
C LEU A 78 5.42 10.05 -22.17
N PRO A 79 5.95 11.03 -21.42
CA PRO A 79 6.79 10.76 -20.26
C PRO A 79 6.10 9.81 -19.30
N LYS A 80 6.87 8.90 -18.69
CA LYS A 80 6.33 8.02 -17.64
C LYS A 80 5.79 8.83 -16.49
N GLY A 81 4.65 8.41 -15.95
CA GLY A 81 4.10 8.93 -14.70
C GLY A 81 5.06 8.70 -13.53
N THR A 82 4.90 9.44 -12.46
CA THR A 82 5.69 9.23 -11.24
C THR A 82 5.17 8.01 -10.49
N GLU A 83 6.01 7.00 -10.35
CA GLU A 83 5.75 5.84 -9.49
C GLU A 83 6.25 6.14 -8.08
N HIS A 84 5.46 5.78 -7.09
CA HIS A 84 5.78 5.96 -5.68
C HIS A 84 5.87 4.59 -5.01
N PHE A 85 6.99 4.30 -4.36
CA PHE A 85 7.27 3.03 -3.69
C PHE A 85 7.31 3.28 -2.18
N VAL A 86 6.48 2.55 -1.44
CA VAL A 86 6.41 2.64 0.02
C VAL A 86 6.40 1.24 0.61
N ALA A 87 7.29 0.98 1.58
CA ALA A 87 7.41 -0.30 2.28
C ALA A 87 7.29 -0.11 3.79
N ASP A 88 7.00 -1.19 4.50
CA ASP A 88 7.07 -1.24 5.97
C ASP A 88 6.30 -0.12 6.67
N ILE A 89 5.06 0.12 6.25
CA ILE A 89 4.21 1.22 6.74
C ILE A 89 3.83 0.99 8.20
N HIS A 90 3.58 -0.26 8.57
CA HIS A 90 3.34 -0.70 9.94
C HIS A 90 2.34 0.15 10.71
N GLY A 91 1.21 0.51 10.10
CA GLY A 91 0.15 1.27 10.76
C GLY A 91 0.48 2.73 11.08
N GLU A 92 1.61 3.26 10.64
CA GLU A 92 2.02 4.66 10.83
C GLU A 92 1.30 5.59 9.84
N HIS A 93 -0.02 5.73 10.02
CA HIS A 93 -0.90 6.40 9.06
C HIS A 93 -0.59 7.88 8.86
N GLU A 94 -0.19 8.61 9.90
CA GLU A 94 0.14 10.04 9.77
C GLU A 94 1.38 10.24 8.88
N ALA A 95 2.44 9.48 9.12
CA ALA A 95 3.64 9.51 8.31
C ALA A 95 3.36 9.08 6.87
N PHE A 96 2.59 8.02 6.68
CA PHE A 96 2.18 7.53 5.37
C PHE A 96 1.40 8.59 4.57
N LEU A 97 0.37 9.17 5.17
CA LEU A 97 -0.42 10.21 4.52
C LEU A 97 0.40 11.47 4.23
N HIS A 98 1.32 11.85 5.13
CA HIS A 98 2.23 12.97 4.90
C HIS A 98 3.14 12.73 3.68
N ILE A 99 3.74 11.53 3.58
CA ILE A 99 4.58 11.15 2.44
C ILE A 99 3.78 11.18 1.12
N LEU A 100 2.52 10.75 1.14
CA LEU A 100 1.67 10.81 -0.05
C LEU A 100 1.32 12.25 -0.44
N ARG A 101 0.93 13.10 0.53
CA ARG A 101 0.58 14.50 0.31
C ARG A 101 1.73 15.32 -0.27
N ASN A 102 2.96 15.04 0.15
CA ASN A 102 4.15 15.72 -0.36
C ASN A 102 4.79 15.04 -1.58
N ALA A 103 4.26 13.88 -1.99
CA ALA A 103 4.78 13.04 -3.09
C ALA A 103 6.28 12.75 -2.92
N SER A 104 6.72 12.37 -1.71
CA SER A 104 8.14 12.17 -1.34
C SER A 104 9.04 13.34 -1.72
N GLY A 105 8.54 14.57 -1.53
CA GLY A 105 9.26 15.80 -1.83
C GLY A 105 9.20 16.24 -3.31
N ASN A 106 8.55 15.49 -4.19
CA ASN A 106 8.45 15.85 -5.61
C ASN A 106 7.68 17.16 -5.83
N ILE A 107 6.63 17.42 -5.02
CA ILE A 107 5.90 18.71 -5.08
C ILE A 107 6.82 19.86 -4.71
N LYS A 108 7.60 19.74 -3.61
CA LYS A 108 8.55 20.77 -3.20
C LYS A 108 9.58 21.04 -4.29
N ARG A 109 10.13 20.00 -4.92
CA ARG A 109 11.07 20.16 -6.03
C ARG A 109 10.45 20.97 -7.19
N LYS A 110 9.21 20.65 -7.59
CA LYS A 110 8.51 21.38 -8.67
C LYS A 110 8.18 22.80 -8.30
N VAL A 111 7.78 23.06 -7.06
CA VAL A 111 7.52 24.43 -6.56
C VAL A 111 8.82 25.24 -6.59
N THR A 112 9.94 24.65 -6.16
CA THR A 112 11.25 25.30 -6.23
C THR A 112 11.65 25.58 -7.68
N GLU A 113 11.56 24.59 -8.58
CA GLU A 113 11.87 24.75 -10.01
C GLU A 113 11.06 25.88 -10.70
N LEU A 114 9.85 26.16 -10.19
CA LEU A 114 8.99 27.21 -10.78
C LEU A 114 9.25 28.59 -10.19
N PHE A 115 9.68 28.69 -8.93
CA PHE A 115 9.65 29.95 -8.17
C PHE A 115 10.93 30.29 -7.43
N ASP A 116 12.08 29.60 -7.66
CA ASP A 116 13.34 29.84 -6.95
C ASP A 116 13.91 31.26 -7.18
N GLU A 117 13.59 31.89 -8.33
CA GLU A 117 13.95 33.28 -8.62
C GLU A 117 12.98 34.32 -8.02
N GLU A 118 11.72 33.92 -7.70
CA GLU A 118 10.68 34.83 -7.26
C GLU A 118 10.38 34.74 -5.76
N LEU A 119 10.55 33.56 -5.15
CA LEU A 119 10.18 33.26 -3.77
C LEU A 119 11.37 32.91 -2.90
N THR A 120 11.33 33.41 -1.68
CA THR A 120 12.28 32.97 -0.64
C THR A 120 12.03 31.51 -0.25
N PRO A 121 13.03 30.80 0.29
CA PRO A 121 12.87 29.44 0.79
C PRO A 121 11.74 29.28 1.82
N ALA A 122 11.47 30.31 2.62
CA ALA A 122 10.36 30.34 3.58
C ALA A 122 9.00 30.35 2.85
N GLN A 123 8.84 31.19 1.85
CA GLN A 123 7.62 31.29 1.05
C GLN A 123 7.37 30.02 0.23
N ILE A 124 8.41 29.39 -0.31
CA ILE A 124 8.33 28.07 -0.96
C ILE A 124 7.82 27.02 0.04
N SER A 125 8.34 27.02 1.27
CA SER A 125 7.92 26.10 2.32
C SER A 125 6.46 26.34 2.74
N GLU A 126 6.01 27.58 2.79
CA GLU A 126 4.61 27.94 3.07
C GLU A 126 3.66 27.48 1.97
N LEU A 127 4.00 27.73 0.71
CA LEU A 127 3.21 27.26 -0.44
C LEU A 127 3.13 25.72 -0.45
N CYS A 128 4.24 25.03 -0.19
CA CYS A 128 4.23 23.57 -0.06
C CYS A 128 3.35 23.11 1.10
N THR A 129 3.41 23.76 2.25
CA THR A 129 2.59 23.42 3.43
C THR A 129 1.11 23.62 3.13
N LEU A 130 0.76 24.69 2.41
CA LEU A 130 -0.61 24.90 1.92
C LEU A 130 -1.04 23.77 0.98
N ILE A 131 -0.20 23.37 0.02
CA ILE A 131 -0.55 22.27 -0.88
C ILE A 131 -0.76 20.96 -0.10
N TYR A 132 0.02 20.69 0.96
CA TYR A 132 -0.09 19.45 1.75
C TYR A 132 -1.28 19.44 2.71
N TYR A 133 -1.62 20.60 3.29
CA TYR A 133 -2.63 20.77 4.34
C TYR A 133 -3.49 22.01 4.10
N PRO A 134 -4.23 22.06 2.98
CA PRO A 134 -4.92 23.31 2.57
C PRO A 134 -5.93 23.81 3.59
N GLU A 135 -6.79 22.95 4.11
CA GLU A 135 -7.84 23.30 5.05
C GLU A 135 -7.29 24.01 6.28
N ARG A 136 -6.33 23.38 6.96
CA ARG A 136 -5.71 23.93 8.18
C ARG A 136 -4.96 25.22 7.92
N ARG A 137 -4.26 25.34 6.78
CA ARG A 137 -3.50 26.56 6.46
C ARG A 137 -4.43 27.72 6.08
N LEU A 138 -5.54 27.45 5.44
CA LEU A 138 -6.54 28.46 5.10
C LEU A 138 -7.29 28.96 6.34
N GLU A 139 -7.63 28.05 7.28
CA GLU A 139 -8.19 28.43 8.59
C GLU A 139 -7.25 29.39 9.33
N MET A 140 -5.99 29.00 9.49
CA MET A 140 -4.97 29.83 10.16
C MET A 140 -4.75 31.18 9.47
N ALA A 141 -4.80 31.24 8.14
CA ALA A 141 -4.66 32.48 7.39
C ALA A 141 -5.87 33.41 7.56
N ALA A 142 -7.04 32.86 7.87
CA ALA A 142 -8.27 33.65 8.05
C ALA A 142 -8.48 34.13 9.50
N GLU A 143 -7.77 33.57 10.50
CA GLU A 143 -7.98 33.89 11.91
C GLU A 143 -7.67 35.36 12.25
N ASP A 144 -6.59 35.94 11.69
CA ASP A 144 -6.09 37.28 12.07
C ASP A 144 -6.04 38.30 10.89
N ALA A 145 -6.48 37.95 9.68
CA ALA A 145 -6.34 38.73 8.49
C ALA A 145 -7.60 39.60 8.20
N SER A 146 -7.39 40.81 7.73
CA SER A 146 -8.46 41.65 7.19
C SER A 146 -8.98 41.13 5.83
N ASP A 147 -10.16 41.55 5.42
CA ASP A 147 -10.75 41.15 4.13
C ASP A 147 -9.85 41.53 2.93
N GLU A 148 -9.14 42.67 2.99
CA GLU A 148 -8.21 43.10 1.96
C GLU A 148 -6.93 42.27 1.90
N GLU A 149 -6.40 41.89 3.05
CA GLU A 149 -5.25 40.98 3.16
C GLU A 149 -5.62 39.57 2.67
N LEU A 150 -6.79 39.05 3.03
CA LEU A 150 -7.31 37.80 2.54
C LEU A 150 -7.52 37.78 1.02
N HIS A 151 -8.08 38.88 0.48
CA HIS A 151 -8.26 39.00 -0.97
C HIS A 151 -6.92 38.92 -1.70
N THR A 152 -5.91 39.65 -1.23
CA THR A 152 -4.56 39.65 -1.80
C THR A 152 -3.90 38.28 -1.68
N TYR A 153 -4.05 37.62 -0.52
CA TYR A 153 -3.55 36.29 -0.26
C TYR A 153 -4.17 35.25 -1.20
N TYR A 154 -5.50 35.24 -1.36
CA TYR A 154 -6.19 34.29 -2.24
C TYR A 154 -5.81 34.53 -3.70
N THR A 155 -5.75 35.78 -4.16
CA THR A 155 -5.35 36.09 -5.53
C THR A 155 -3.97 35.54 -5.85
N THR A 156 -2.97 35.91 -5.03
CA THR A 156 -1.58 35.46 -5.23
C THR A 156 -1.45 33.95 -5.15
N THR A 157 -2.16 33.35 -4.18
CA THR A 157 -2.12 31.88 -3.96
C THR A 157 -2.73 31.12 -5.15
N LEU A 158 -3.85 31.57 -5.67
CA LEU A 158 -4.51 30.94 -6.82
C LEU A 158 -3.63 30.97 -8.07
N PHE A 159 -2.99 32.12 -8.37
CA PHE A 159 -2.04 32.20 -9.48
C PHE A 159 -0.90 31.19 -9.36
N ARG A 160 -0.28 31.09 -8.19
CA ARG A 160 0.82 30.15 -7.93
C ARG A 160 0.39 28.69 -8.03
N LEU A 161 -0.75 28.35 -7.43
CA LEU A 161 -1.27 26.99 -7.46
C LEU A 161 -1.64 26.54 -8.88
N ILE A 162 -2.16 27.42 -9.72
CA ILE A 162 -2.45 27.11 -11.12
C ILE A 162 -1.15 26.82 -11.88
N GLN A 163 -0.09 27.58 -11.67
CA GLN A 163 1.23 27.30 -12.29
C GLN A 163 1.78 25.95 -11.84
N VAL A 164 1.73 25.61 -10.54
CA VAL A 164 2.11 24.31 -10.03
C VAL A 164 1.25 23.21 -10.66
N CYS A 165 -0.06 23.39 -10.73
CA CYS A 165 -0.99 22.44 -11.31
C CYS A 165 -0.70 22.18 -12.80
N ARG A 166 -0.39 23.22 -13.57
CA ARG A 166 0.07 23.11 -14.97
C ARG A 166 1.35 22.26 -15.07
N SER A 167 2.32 22.55 -14.22
CA SER A 167 3.60 21.80 -14.21
C SER A 167 3.41 20.33 -13.91
N VAL A 168 2.58 19.96 -12.93
CA VAL A 168 2.35 18.55 -12.59
C VAL A 168 1.48 17.85 -13.63
N SER A 169 0.58 18.56 -14.30
CA SER A 169 -0.32 18.00 -15.31
C SER A 169 0.30 17.85 -16.70
N SER A 170 1.40 18.56 -17.00
CA SER A 170 2.02 18.64 -18.34
C SER A 170 2.44 17.29 -18.93
N LYS A 171 2.73 16.30 -18.11
CA LYS A 171 3.13 14.94 -18.50
C LYS A 171 1.97 14.00 -18.83
N TYR A 172 0.72 14.44 -18.65
CA TYR A 172 -0.47 13.64 -18.83
C TYR A 172 -1.31 14.06 -20.03
N THR A 173 -2.15 13.15 -20.53
CA THR A 173 -3.18 13.50 -21.51
C THR A 173 -4.24 14.39 -20.88
N ARG A 174 -4.87 15.25 -21.68
CA ARG A 174 -6.02 16.07 -21.24
C ARG A 174 -7.13 15.21 -20.62
N SER A 175 -7.42 14.04 -21.20
CA SER A 175 -8.42 13.12 -20.68
C SER A 175 -8.11 12.63 -19.27
N LYS A 176 -6.83 12.33 -18.99
CA LYS A 176 -6.40 11.92 -17.65
C LYS A 176 -6.49 13.07 -16.64
N VAL A 177 -6.07 14.26 -17.03
CA VAL A 177 -6.18 15.46 -16.17
C VAL A 177 -7.65 15.73 -15.85
N ARG A 178 -8.52 15.74 -16.87
CA ARG A 178 -9.98 15.97 -16.70
C ARG A 178 -10.63 14.98 -15.73
N LYS A 179 -10.24 13.72 -15.73
CA LYS A 179 -10.74 12.70 -14.79
C LYS A 179 -10.31 12.96 -13.33
N ALA A 180 -9.18 13.64 -13.13
CA ALA A 180 -8.69 14.02 -11.81
C ALA A 180 -9.33 15.30 -11.27
N LEU A 181 -10.01 16.09 -12.12
CA LEU A 181 -10.62 17.35 -11.70
C LEU A 181 -11.89 17.10 -10.86
N PRO A 182 -12.08 17.85 -9.76
CA PRO A 182 -13.29 17.79 -8.96
C PRO A 182 -14.49 18.30 -9.77
N LYS A 183 -15.58 17.55 -9.80
CA LYS A 183 -16.77 17.84 -10.65
C LYS A 183 -17.27 19.27 -10.51
N GLN A 184 -17.23 19.83 -9.31
CA GLN A 184 -17.73 21.17 -9.01
C GLN A 184 -16.96 22.27 -9.74
N PHE A 185 -15.64 22.13 -9.87
CA PHE A 185 -14.75 23.16 -10.44
C PHE A 185 -14.05 22.70 -11.73
N ALA A 186 -14.43 21.54 -12.27
CA ALA A 186 -13.72 20.91 -13.38
C ALA A 186 -13.55 21.85 -14.58
N TYR A 187 -14.64 22.50 -15.01
CA TYR A 187 -14.61 23.42 -16.14
C TYR A 187 -13.66 24.60 -15.90
N ILE A 188 -13.76 25.25 -14.73
CA ILE A 188 -12.95 26.43 -14.41
C ILE A 188 -11.47 26.07 -14.31
N ILE A 189 -11.15 24.96 -13.63
CA ILE A 189 -9.76 24.50 -13.51
C ILE A 189 -9.20 24.11 -14.89
N GLU A 190 -9.98 23.41 -15.71
CA GLU A 190 -9.56 23.02 -17.06
C GLU A 190 -9.26 24.25 -17.92
N GLU A 191 -10.11 25.28 -17.89
CA GLU A 191 -9.91 26.54 -18.57
C GLU A 191 -8.60 27.21 -18.11
N MET A 192 -8.41 27.34 -16.80
CA MET A 192 -7.22 27.95 -16.23
C MET A 192 -5.93 27.17 -16.49
N LEU A 193 -5.98 25.85 -16.72
CA LEU A 193 -4.83 25.05 -17.06
C LEU A 193 -4.39 25.19 -18.53
N HIS A 194 -5.32 25.48 -19.43
CA HIS A 194 -5.04 25.49 -20.88
C HIS A 194 -4.76 26.91 -21.43
N GLU A 195 -5.28 27.92 -20.78
CA GLU A 195 -5.04 29.31 -21.18
C GLU A 195 -3.75 29.86 -20.56
N SER A 196 -2.98 30.61 -21.30
CA SER A 196 -1.74 31.23 -20.80
C SER A 196 -1.99 32.67 -20.40
N PRO A 197 -1.57 33.12 -19.17
CA PRO A 197 -1.63 34.54 -18.80
C PRO A 197 -0.67 35.41 -19.61
N SER A 198 0.24 34.84 -20.40
CA SER A 198 1.18 35.59 -21.24
C SER A 198 0.59 36.13 -22.54
N ASP A 199 -0.68 35.82 -22.86
CA ASP A 199 -1.46 36.43 -23.90
C ASP A 199 -2.15 37.66 -23.31
N ASP A 200 -1.72 38.87 -23.72
CA ASP A 200 -2.24 40.17 -23.21
C ASP A 200 -3.79 40.26 -23.25
N ASP A 201 -4.39 39.63 -24.24
CA ASP A 201 -5.86 39.60 -24.41
C ASP A 201 -6.57 38.68 -23.37
N LYS A 202 -5.87 37.76 -22.73
CA LYS A 202 -6.45 36.81 -21.78
C LYS A 202 -6.08 37.06 -20.32
N GLU A 203 -5.15 37.93 -20.03
CA GLU A 203 -4.77 38.30 -18.68
C GLU A 203 -5.98 38.86 -17.89
N ALA A 204 -6.71 39.77 -18.50
CA ALA A 204 -7.93 40.37 -17.94
C ALA A 204 -9.01 39.27 -17.67
N TYR A 205 -9.14 38.29 -18.56
CA TYR A 205 -10.06 37.18 -18.38
C TYR A 205 -9.68 36.31 -17.20
N PHE A 206 -8.40 35.99 -17.05
CA PHE A 206 -7.86 35.22 -15.93
C PHE A 206 -8.10 35.92 -14.58
N HIS A 207 -7.76 37.19 -14.51
CA HIS A 207 -8.02 38.00 -13.32
C HIS A 207 -9.50 38.01 -12.96
N ARG A 208 -10.39 38.14 -13.94
CA ARG A 208 -11.84 38.19 -13.70
C ARG A 208 -12.37 36.82 -13.17
N ILE A 209 -11.83 35.69 -13.60
CA ILE A 209 -12.19 34.41 -13.04
C ILE A 209 -11.79 34.35 -11.56
N ILE A 210 -10.55 34.71 -11.22
CA ILE A 210 -10.04 34.68 -9.84
C ILE A 210 -10.88 35.63 -8.96
N GLU A 211 -11.15 36.86 -9.41
CA GLU A 211 -12.01 37.75 -8.69
C GLU A 211 -13.41 37.19 -8.45
N SER A 212 -14.00 36.55 -9.45
CA SER A 212 -15.33 35.95 -9.32
C SER A 212 -15.33 34.80 -8.31
N ILE A 213 -14.26 33.98 -8.24
CA ILE A 213 -14.10 32.94 -7.24
C ILE A 213 -14.03 33.51 -5.83
N ILE A 214 -13.31 34.62 -5.65
CA ILE A 214 -13.19 35.32 -4.35
C ILE A 214 -14.50 35.97 -3.95
N LEU A 215 -15.10 36.74 -4.85
CA LEU A 215 -16.36 37.49 -4.60
C LEU A 215 -17.55 36.58 -4.30
N THR A 216 -17.55 35.35 -4.85
CA THR A 216 -18.59 34.35 -4.56
C THR A 216 -18.31 33.52 -3.28
N GLY A 217 -17.24 33.84 -2.53
CA GLY A 217 -16.86 33.15 -1.31
C GLY A 217 -16.35 31.71 -1.53
N GLN A 218 -15.93 31.36 -2.75
CA GLN A 218 -15.48 30.03 -3.08
C GLN A 218 -13.94 29.83 -3.04
N ALA A 219 -13.19 30.89 -2.65
CA ALA A 219 -11.72 30.86 -2.70
C ALA A 219 -11.11 29.67 -1.93
N GLN A 220 -11.53 29.43 -0.70
CA GLN A 220 -11.01 28.31 0.13
C GLN A 220 -11.32 26.96 -0.48
N ASN A 221 -12.56 26.73 -0.92
CA ASN A 221 -12.97 25.49 -1.56
C ASN A 221 -12.20 25.25 -2.86
N PHE A 222 -11.98 26.31 -3.65
CA PHE A 222 -11.26 26.21 -4.91
C PHE A 222 -9.76 25.94 -4.71
N ILE A 223 -9.11 26.60 -3.74
CA ILE A 223 -7.71 26.35 -3.35
C ILE A 223 -7.55 24.90 -2.88
N THR A 224 -8.43 24.44 -2.00
CA THR A 224 -8.42 23.04 -1.53
C THR A 224 -8.57 22.04 -2.69
N ALA A 225 -9.46 22.35 -3.62
CA ALA A 225 -9.67 21.53 -4.81
C ALA A 225 -8.41 21.46 -5.71
N ILE A 226 -7.76 22.59 -5.99
CA ILE A 226 -6.51 22.61 -6.78
C ILE A 226 -5.38 21.88 -6.04
N CYS A 227 -5.23 22.08 -4.72
CA CYS A 227 -4.23 21.36 -3.93
C CYS A 227 -4.43 19.83 -4.03
N SER A 228 -5.68 19.37 -3.95
CA SER A 228 -6.01 17.96 -4.14
C SER A 228 -5.61 17.44 -5.54
N VAL A 229 -5.89 18.21 -6.59
CA VAL A 229 -5.48 17.85 -7.97
C VAL A 229 -3.95 17.79 -8.09
N ILE A 230 -3.21 18.74 -7.51
CA ILE A 230 -1.75 18.74 -7.50
C ILE A 230 -1.23 17.49 -6.81
N GLN A 231 -1.74 17.12 -5.64
CA GLN A 231 -1.35 15.90 -4.92
C GLN A 231 -1.65 14.65 -5.75
N GLN A 232 -2.84 14.54 -6.33
CA GLN A 232 -3.28 13.38 -7.11
C GLN A 232 -2.44 13.20 -8.40
N LEU A 233 -2.13 14.30 -9.12
CA LEU A 233 -1.35 14.25 -10.36
C LEU A 233 0.16 14.14 -10.12
N SER A 234 0.63 14.39 -8.90
CA SER A 234 2.05 14.24 -8.54
C SER A 234 2.48 12.80 -8.47
N ILE A 235 1.60 11.88 -8.07
CA ILE A 235 1.83 10.43 -7.99
C ILE A 235 0.89 9.75 -8.96
N ASP A 236 1.42 9.14 -10.01
CA ASP A 236 0.64 8.41 -10.99
C ASP A 236 0.23 7.03 -10.49
N ARG A 237 1.16 6.29 -9.90
CA ARG A 237 0.94 4.96 -9.37
C ARG A 237 1.64 4.79 -8.03
N LEU A 238 0.94 4.17 -7.10
CA LEU A 238 1.45 3.84 -5.78
C LEU A 238 1.70 2.33 -5.69
N HIS A 239 2.95 1.96 -5.34
CA HIS A 239 3.35 0.60 -5.06
C HIS A 239 3.59 0.45 -3.56
N ILE A 240 2.83 -0.42 -2.91
CA ILE A 240 2.98 -0.74 -1.50
C ILE A 240 3.71 -2.07 -1.40
N LEU A 241 4.94 -2.02 -0.92
CA LEU A 241 5.83 -3.17 -0.83
C LEU A 241 5.69 -3.91 0.51
N GLY A 242 4.45 -4.08 0.96
CA GLY A 242 4.07 -4.89 2.10
C GLY A 242 4.22 -4.26 3.47
N ASP A 243 3.79 -5.03 4.46
CA ASP A 243 3.79 -4.69 5.88
C ASP A 243 3.00 -3.41 6.20
N ILE A 244 1.73 -3.39 5.80
CA ILE A 244 0.78 -2.32 6.14
C ILE A 244 0.40 -2.42 7.61
N PHE A 245 0.26 -3.65 8.12
CA PHE A 245 -0.26 -3.95 9.45
C PHE A 245 0.81 -4.03 10.53
N ASP A 246 0.33 -4.07 11.77
CA ASP A 246 1.07 -4.18 13.03
C ASP A 246 1.93 -2.97 13.40
N ARG A 247 2.40 -2.93 14.64
CA ARG A 247 3.18 -1.90 15.33
C ARG A 247 2.40 -0.61 15.58
N GLY A 248 2.20 0.24 14.56
CA GLY A 248 1.44 1.50 14.70
C GLY A 248 -0.09 1.30 14.70
N PRO A 249 -0.86 2.28 15.19
CA PRO A 249 -2.30 2.13 15.48
C PRO A 249 -3.23 2.38 14.29
N GLY A 250 -2.72 2.79 13.12
CA GLY A 250 -3.54 3.32 12.03
C GLY A 250 -3.65 2.42 10.79
N ALA A 251 -3.36 1.11 10.88
CA ALA A 251 -3.47 0.23 9.71
C ALA A 251 -4.86 0.27 9.06
N HIS A 252 -5.92 0.29 9.87
CA HIS A 252 -7.29 0.40 9.38
C HIS A 252 -7.58 1.73 8.66
N ILE A 253 -6.94 2.83 9.08
CA ILE A 253 -7.06 4.16 8.44
C ILE A 253 -6.36 4.15 7.09
N ILE A 254 -5.17 3.52 7.01
CA ILE A 254 -4.44 3.34 5.76
C ILE A 254 -5.28 2.53 4.77
N MET A 255 -5.87 1.44 5.21
CA MET A 255 -6.72 0.60 4.37
C MET A 255 -8.00 1.34 3.90
N ASP A 256 -8.65 2.12 4.78
CA ASP A 256 -9.78 3.00 4.41
C ASP A 256 -9.38 4.01 3.32
N TYR A 257 -8.18 4.60 3.42
CA TYR A 257 -7.65 5.50 2.41
C TYR A 257 -7.40 4.79 1.07
N LEU A 258 -6.81 3.58 1.11
CA LEU A 258 -6.53 2.80 -0.10
C LEU A 258 -7.82 2.34 -0.80
N MET A 259 -8.88 2.05 -0.06
CA MET A 259 -10.20 1.72 -0.64
C MET A 259 -10.82 2.84 -1.49
N GLN A 260 -10.40 4.09 -1.27
CA GLN A 260 -10.87 5.26 -2.01
C GLN A 260 -9.93 5.66 -3.14
N ARG A 261 -8.79 4.96 -3.30
CA ARG A 261 -7.76 5.29 -4.26
C ARG A 261 -7.79 4.34 -5.44
N ASP A 262 -7.70 4.89 -6.63
CA ASP A 262 -7.39 4.16 -7.84
C ASP A 262 -5.87 4.08 -8.06
N ASN A 263 -5.45 3.16 -8.91
CA ASN A 263 -4.10 3.09 -9.44
C ASN A 263 -3.00 2.83 -8.39
N PHE A 264 -3.18 1.76 -7.62
CA PHE A 264 -2.16 1.22 -6.71
C PHE A 264 -2.10 -0.31 -6.81
N ASP A 265 -1.03 -0.88 -6.29
CA ASP A 265 -0.88 -2.31 -6.05
C ASP A 265 -0.14 -2.57 -4.74
N ILE A 266 -0.31 -3.78 -4.21
CA ILE A 266 0.27 -4.22 -2.94
C ILE A 266 1.07 -5.49 -3.17
N GLN A 267 2.31 -5.55 -2.70
CA GLN A 267 3.03 -6.81 -2.52
C GLN A 267 2.88 -7.21 -1.07
N TRP A 268 2.32 -8.41 -0.82
CA TRP A 268 2.03 -8.84 0.54
C TRP A 268 3.29 -9.00 1.39
N GLY A 269 3.31 -8.33 2.55
CA GLY A 269 4.28 -8.60 3.59
C GLY A 269 3.84 -9.76 4.50
N ASN A 270 4.73 -10.20 5.37
CA ASN A 270 4.43 -11.28 6.32
C ASN A 270 3.38 -10.85 7.36
N HIS A 271 3.35 -9.57 7.74
CA HIS A 271 2.30 -9.04 8.63
C HIS A 271 0.94 -9.00 7.93
N ASP A 272 0.89 -8.60 6.67
CA ASP A 272 -0.35 -8.61 5.88
C ASP A 272 -0.91 -10.03 5.75
N ALA A 273 -0.05 -11.01 5.46
CA ALA A 273 -0.43 -12.42 5.37
C ALA A 273 -0.97 -12.98 6.70
N LEU A 274 -0.40 -12.56 7.85
CA LEU A 274 -0.93 -12.91 9.18
C LEU A 274 -2.34 -12.39 9.38
N TRP A 275 -2.62 -11.13 9.01
CA TRP A 275 -3.94 -10.54 9.12
C TRP A 275 -4.95 -11.19 8.17
N MET A 276 -4.53 -11.56 6.93
CA MET A 276 -5.35 -12.34 6.00
C MET A 276 -5.73 -13.70 6.59
N GLY A 277 -4.76 -14.41 7.18
CA GLY A 277 -4.98 -15.67 7.89
C GLY A 277 -5.89 -15.53 9.12
N ALA A 278 -5.72 -14.47 9.89
CA ALA A 278 -6.56 -14.17 11.06
C ALA A 278 -8.02 -13.89 10.65
N ALA A 279 -8.24 -13.10 9.61
CA ALA A 279 -9.56 -12.83 9.06
C ALA A 279 -10.24 -14.09 8.52
N ALA A 280 -9.49 -15.01 7.94
CA ALA A 280 -9.98 -16.33 7.53
C ALA A 280 -10.33 -17.24 8.71
N GLY A 281 -9.91 -16.88 9.94
CA GLY A 281 -10.18 -17.62 11.17
C GLY A 281 -9.09 -18.65 11.51
N ASN A 282 -7.88 -18.49 11.00
CA ASN A 282 -6.73 -19.31 11.44
C ASN A 282 -6.32 -18.91 12.86
N GLU A 283 -6.41 -19.84 13.79
CA GLU A 283 -6.22 -19.58 15.22
C GLU A 283 -4.78 -19.21 15.57
N CYS A 284 -3.79 -19.76 14.87
CA CYS A 284 -2.38 -19.38 15.05
C CYS A 284 -2.13 -17.95 14.56
N CYS A 285 -2.70 -17.56 13.43
CA CYS A 285 -2.59 -16.21 12.92
C CYS A 285 -3.28 -15.20 13.85
N ILE A 286 -4.47 -15.53 14.37
CA ILE A 286 -5.19 -14.71 15.37
C ILE A 286 -4.33 -14.51 16.62
N ALA A 287 -3.77 -15.59 17.17
CA ALA A 287 -2.92 -15.50 18.35
C ALA A 287 -1.67 -14.64 18.11
N ASN A 288 -1.08 -14.75 16.92
CA ASN A 288 0.11 -13.98 16.54
C ASN A 288 -0.23 -12.48 16.38
N VAL A 289 -1.32 -12.14 15.67
CA VAL A 289 -1.81 -10.76 15.53
C VAL A 289 -2.07 -10.14 16.92
N LEU A 290 -2.78 -10.83 17.79
CA LEU A 290 -3.06 -10.36 19.16
C LEU A 290 -1.78 -10.16 19.98
N ARG A 291 -0.85 -11.12 19.91
CA ARG A 291 0.45 -11.03 20.59
C ARG A 291 1.24 -9.80 20.14
N LEU A 292 1.31 -9.56 18.83
CA LEU A 292 1.99 -8.38 18.28
C LEU A 292 1.31 -7.08 18.70
N SER A 293 0.00 -7.00 18.57
CA SER A 293 -0.77 -5.81 18.97
C SER A 293 -0.60 -5.48 20.47
N LEU A 294 -0.61 -6.48 21.34
CA LEU A 294 -0.38 -6.29 22.77
C LEU A 294 1.06 -5.89 23.08
N ARG A 295 2.04 -6.47 22.38
CA ARG A 295 3.45 -6.11 22.53
C ARG A 295 3.71 -4.64 22.22
N TYR A 296 3.07 -4.09 21.21
CA TYR A 296 3.24 -2.70 20.76
C TYR A 296 2.16 -1.75 21.31
N SER A 297 1.35 -2.17 22.27
CA SER A 297 0.24 -1.39 22.84
C SER A 297 -0.77 -0.91 21.78
N ASN A 298 -0.89 -1.64 20.68
CA ASN A 298 -1.75 -1.29 19.55
C ASN A 298 -3.08 -2.05 19.59
N MET A 299 -3.90 -1.78 20.59
CA MET A 299 -5.25 -2.35 20.69
C MET A 299 -6.28 -1.55 19.90
N VAL A 300 -5.99 -0.27 19.61
CA VAL A 300 -6.88 0.63 18.87
C VAL A 300 -7.24 0.07 17.50
N THR A 301 -6.27 -0.52 16.78
CA THR A 301 -6.54 -1.16 15.47
C THR A 301 -7.54 -2.31 15.62
N LEU A 302 -7.44 -3.10 16.71
CA LEU A 302 -8.33 -4.24 16.94
C LEU A 302 -9.73 -3.79 17.39
N GLU A 303 -9.81 -2.97 18.43
CA GLU A 303 -11.06 -2.59 19.08
C GLU A 303 -11.79 -1.49 18.30
N ASP A 304 -11.18 -0.32 18.13
CA ASP A 304 -11.80 0.82 17.45
C ASP A 304 -11.81 0.63 15.93
N GLY A 305 -10.72 0.10 15.38
CA GLY A 305 -10.56 -0.12 13.94
C GLY A 305 -11.46 -1.21 13.39
N TYR A 306 -11.47 -2.38 14.02
CA TYR A 306 -12.13 -3.58 13.49
C TYR A 306 -13.25 -4.14 14.37
N GLY A 307 -13.51 -3.55 15.55
CA GLY A 307 -14.56 -4.00 16.46
C GLY A 307 -14.28 -5.39 17.07
N ILE A 308 -13.02 -5.78 17.20
CA ILE A 308 -12.63 -7.07 17.78
C ILE A 308 -12.65 -6.95 19.30
N ASN A 309 -13.53 -7.71 19.94
CA ASN A 309 -13.73 -7.65 21.38
C ASN A 309 -12.60 -8.37 22.14
N LEU A 310 -11.79 -7.62 22.88
CA LEU A 310 -10.69 -8.14 23.70
C LEU A 310 -11.10 -8.45 25.17
N VAL A 311 -12.31 -8.14 25.59
CA VAL A 311 -12.80 -8.40 26.96
C VAL A 311 -12.66 -9.87 27.36
N PRO A 312 -12.97 -10.87 26.51
CA PRO A 312 -12.77 -12.27 26.89
C PRO A 312 -11.30 -12.61 27.20
N LEU A 313 -10.34 -12.05 26.46
CA LEU A 313 -8.92 -12.24 26.70
C LEU A 313 -8.47 -11.52 27.98
N ALA A 314 -8.95 -10.30 28.21
CA ALA A 314 -8.67 -9.55 29.43
C ALA A 314 -9.16 -10.27 30.68
N THR A 315 -10.41 -10.77 30.66
CA THR A 315 -10.99 -11.54 31.78
C THR A 315 -10.19 -12.82 32.05
N PHE A 316 -9.92 -13.61 30.99
CA PHE A 316 -9.11 -14.82 31.11
C PHE A 316 -7.71 -14.53 31.70
N ALA A 317 -7.06 -13.47 31.23
CA ALA A 317 -5.74 -13.10 31.70
C ALA A 317 -5.72 -12.62 33.14
N MET A 318 -6.78 -11.92 33.57
CA MET A 318 -6.95 -11.51 34.97
C MET A 318 -7.16 -12.70 35.93
N ASP A 319 -7.90 -13.72 35.49
CA ASP A 319 -8.17 -14.90 36.29
C ASP A 319 -6.98 -15.85 36.32
N ALA A 320 -6.43 -16.23 35.18
CA ALA A 320 -5.38 -17.23 35.04
C ALA A 320 -3.97 -16.74 35.44
N TYR A 321 -3.69 -15.44 35.30
CA TYR A 321 -2.38 -14.81 35.56
C TYR A 321 -2.45 -13.73 36.65
N ALA A 322 -3.39 -13.85 37.61
CA ALA A 322 -3.62 -12.88 38.66
C ALA A 322 -2.35 -12.54 39.47
N ASP A 323 -1.62 -13.59 39.88
CA ASP A 323 -0.43 -13.50 40.72
C ASP A 323 0.89 -13.42 39.92
N ASP A 324 0.80 -13.36 38.60
CA ASP A 324 1.96 -13.34 37.73
C ASP A 324 2.40 -11.90 37.41
N PRO A 325 3.68 -11.53 37.69
CA PRO A 325 4.19 -10.19 37.40
C PRO A 325 4.35 -9.92 35.90
N CYS A 326 4.41 -10.95 35.06
CA CYS A 326 4.53 -10.88 33.59
C CYS A 326 5.59 -9.89 33.11
N GLU A 327 6.73 -9.75 33.83
CA GLU A 327 7.76 -8.73 33.54
C GLU A 327 8.33 -8.81 32.12
N GLY A 328 8.54 -10.03 31.60
CA GLY A 328 9.04 -10.27 30.24
C GLY A 328 8.04 -9.93 29.13
N PHE A 329 6.79 -9.67 29.49
CA PHE A 329 5.68 -9.41 28.56
C PHE A 329 5.17 -7.97 28.63
N MET A 330 5.88 -7.09 29.32
CA MET A 330 5.51 -5.69 29.38
C MET A 330 5.45 -5.08 27.99
N PRO A 331 4.39 -4.29 27.69
CA PRO A 331 4.24 -3.67 26.38
C PRO A 331 5.33 -2.63 26.13
N ILE A 332 5.78 -2.56 24.86
CA ILE A 332 6.72 -1.57 24.38
C ILE A 332 5.91 -0.32 24.02
N THR A 333 6.38 0.84 24.47
CA THR A 333 5.83 2.14 24.05
C THR A 333 6.65 2.63 22.86
N THR A 334 6.04 2.84 21.71
CA THR A 334 6.69 3.44 20.54
C THR A 334 6.71 4.96 20.65
N GLN A 335 7.62 5.58 19.91
CA GLN A 335 7.77 7.04 19.93
C GLN A 335 6.48 7.72 19.46
N GLY A 336 5.97 8.68 20.22
CA GLY A 336 4.71 9.38 19.93
C GLY A 336 3.45 8.77 20.55
N GLN A 337 3.52 7.57 21.12
CA GLN A 337 2.38 7.00 21.86
C GLN A 337 2.30 7.53 23.29
N VAL A 338 1.06 7.80 23.74
CA VAL A 338 0.82 8.13 25.16
C VAL A 338 1.05 6.87 26.00
N PRO A 339 1.96 6.89 26.99
CA PRO A 339 2.22 5.72 27.83
C PRO A 339 0.97 5.28 28.59
N LEU A 340 0.64 3.99 28.54
CA LEU A 340 -0.43 3.42 29.34
C LEU A 340 -0.11 3.59 30.83
N GLY A 341 -1.13 3.91 31.64
CA GLY A 341 -1.00 3.88 33.09
C GLY A 341 -0.62 2.48 33.60
N MET A 342 0.06 2.39 34.76
CA MET A 342 0.63 1.15 35.29
C MET A 342 -0.37 -0.02 35.34
N LYS A 343 -1.62 0.22 35.76
CA LYS A 343 -2.68 -0.83 35.83
C LYS A 343 -2.97 -1.41 34.43
N ASN A 344 -3.08 -0.55 33.44
CA ASN A 344 -3.34 -0.99 32.06
C ASN A 344 -2.13 -1.73 31.48
N ARG A 345 -0.90 -1.28 31.78
CA ARG A 345 0.32 -1.98 31.38
C ARG A 345 0.40 -3.39 31.95
N MET A 346 0.04 -3.56 33.23
CA MET A 346 0.00 -4.87 33.88
C MET A 346 -1.04 -5.79 33.25
N LEU A 347 -2.24 -5.27 32.98
CA LEU A 347 -3.28 -6.04 32.29
C LEU A 347 -2.82 -6.44 30.87
N THR A 348 -2.26 -5.49 30.12
CA THR A 348 -1.71 -5.77 28.78
C THR A 348 -0.61 -6.83 28.83
N ALA A 349 0.29 -6.79 29.82
CA ALA A 349 1.33 -7.79 30.00
C ALA A 349 0.76 -9.19 30.29
N ARG A 350 -0.27 -9.29 31.13
CA ARG A 350 -0.97 -10.56 31.39
C ARG A 350 -1.67 -11.09 30.15
N MET A 351 -2.37 -10.25 29.41
CA MET A 351 -3.00 -10.60 28.13
C MET A 351 -1.94 -11.06 27.10
N HIS A 352 -0.81 -10.35 27.04
CA HIS A 352 0.30 -10.69 26.14
C HIS A 352 0.90 -12.05 26.46
N LYS A 353 1.15 -12.35 27.74
CA LYS A 353 1.64 -13.65 28.18
C LYS A 353 0.61 -14.75 27.89
N ALA A 354 -0.65 -14.54 28.25
CA ALA A 354 -1.73 -15.49 28.04
C ALA A 354 -1.83 -15.90 26.56
N ILE A 355 -1.92 -14.92 25.65
CA ILE A 355 -2.04 -15.23 24.22
C ILE A 355 -0.75 -15.82 23.62
N THR A 356 0.43 -15.49 24.18
CA THR A 356 1.71 -16.10 23.74
C THR A 356 1.76 -17.58 24.10
N ILE A 357 1.33 -17.97 25.29
CA ILE A 357 1.25 -19.40 25.68
C ILE A 357 0.24 -20.15 24.81
N ILE A 358 -0.92 -19.55 24.55
CA ILE A 358 -1.93 -20.13 23.65
C ILE A 358 -1.34 -20.26 22.22
N GLN A 359 -0.61 -19.26 21.71
CA GLN A 359 0.05 -19.34 20.41
C GLN A 359 1.00 -20.53 20.33
N PHE A 360 1.88 -20.74 21.32
CA PHE A 360 2.81 -21.87 21.32
C PHE A 360 2.08 -23.23 21.26
N LYS A 361 0.99 -23.36 22.04
CA LYS A 361 0.17 -24.58 22.02
C LYS A 361 -0.47 -24.81 20.64
N LEU A 362 -1.04 -23.76 20.04
CA LEU A 362 -1.70 -23.83 18.73
C LEU A 362 -0.69 -24.14 17.60
N GLU A 363 0.49 -23.51 17.63
CA GLU A 363 1.55 -23.76 16.64
C GLU A 363 2.08 -25.19 16.75
N ALA A 364 2.29 -25.72 17.96
CA ALA A 364 2.68 -27.11 18.17
C ALA A 364 1.63 -28.07 17.63
N GLN A 365 0.34 -27.82 17.89
CA GLN A 365 -0.77 -28.64 17.37
C GLN A 365 -0.88 -28.54 15.83
N MET A 366 -0.65 -27.36 15.24
CA MET A 366 -0.66 -27.19 13.79
C MET A 366 0.48 -27.98 13.14
N ARG A 367 1.68 -27.92 13.70
CA ARG A 367 2.83 -28.69 13.21
C ARG A 367 2.59 -30.20 13.25
N LEU A 368 1.89 -30.71 14.27
CA LEU A 368 1.51 -32.12 14.37
C LEU A 368 0.46 -32.53 13.32
N ARG A 369 -0.47 -31.61 12.99
CA ARG A 369 -1.50 -31.85 11.97
C ARG A 369 -0.97 -31.74 10.53
N HIS A 370 0.05 -30.91 10.32
CA HIS A 370 0.61 -30.57 9.02
C HIS A 370 2.14 -30.74 8.98
N PRO A 371 2.66 -31.99 9.18
CA PRO A 371 4.09 -32.24 9.14
C PRO A 371 4.72 -31.96 7.78
N GLU A 372 3.91 -32.01 6.71
CA GLU A 372 4.30 -31.69 5.32
C GLU A 372 4.74 -30.24 5.14
N TRP A 373 4.30 -29.32 6.00
CA TRP A 373 4.70 -27.92 5.93
C TRP A 373 6.09 -27.65 6.47
N LYS A 374 6.69 -28.61 7.15
CA LYS A 374 8.04 -28.50 7.74
C LYS A 374 8.23 -27.21 8.55
N MET A 375 7.19 -26.79 9.25
CA MET A 375 7.20 -25.58 10.06
C MET A 375 8.35 -25.59 11.06
N GLN A 376 9.24 -24.61 10.98
CA GLN A 376 10.28 -24.39 11.98
C GLN A 376 9.63 -23.68 13.17
N CYS A 377 9.64 -24.31 14.32
CA CYS A 377 9.23 -23.70 15.58
C CYS A 377 10.45 -23.71 16.50
N PRO A 378 11.07 -22.56 16.74
CA PRO A 378 12.26 -22.49 17.59
C PRO A 378 11.96 -22.82 19.05
N PHE A 379 10.69 -22.72 19.47
CA PHE A 379 10.24 -22.96 20.83
C PHE A 379 9.02 -23.88 20.86
N ASP A 380 9.11 -24.94 21.63
CA ASP A 380 8.02 -25.88 21.90
C ASP A 380 7.94 -26.12 23.41
N LEU A 381 6.73 -26.02 23.97
CA LEU A 381 6.53 -26.21 25.41
C LEU A 381 6.91 -27.61 25.87
N SER A 382 6.88 -28.64 25.01
CA SER A 382 7.35 -29.99 25.31
C SER A 382 8.86 -30.09 25.50
N ASN A 383 9.64 -29.09 25.09
CA ASN A 383 11.08 -29.04 25.30
C ASN A 383 11.49 -28.46 26.65
N ILE A 384 10.51 -28.16 27.54
CA ILE A 384 10.74 -27.66 28.88
C ILE A 384 10.88 -28.81 29.88
N ASP A 385 12.00 -28.86 30.61
CA ASP A 385 12.10 -29.61 31.86
C ASP A 385 11.47 -28.77 32.98
N PHE A 386 10.23 -29.09 33.30
CA PHE A 386 9.44 -28.37 34.32
C PHE A 386 9.98 -28.50 35.75
N ASN A 387 10.82 -29.51 36.02
CA ASN A 387 11.45 -29.68 37.32
C ASN A 387 12.66 -28.76 37.51
N LYS A 388 13.36 -28.49 36.42
CA LYS A 388 14.55 -27.61 36.41
C LYS A 388 14.27 -26.21 35.85
N MET A 389 13.09 -26.02 35.28
CA MET A 389 12.71 -24.81 34.53
C MET A 389 13.75 -24.43 33.46
N VAL A 390 14.12 -25.41 32.65
CA VAL A 390 15.10 -25.29 31.56
C VAL A 390 14.42 -25.71 30.25
N CYS A 391 14.61 -24.90 29.22
CA CYS A 391 14.19 -25.25 27.87
C CYS A 391 15.41 -25.67 27.02
N VAL A 392 15.26 -26.71 26.23
CA VAL A 392 16.25 -27.15 25.25
C VAL A 392 15.83 -26.66 23.86
N ALA A 393 16.65 -25.79 23.26
CA ALA A 393 16.45 -25.31 21.89
C ALA A 393 17.79 -25.38 21.13
N ASP A 394 17.76 -25.87 19.90
CA ASP A 394 18.95 -26.02 19.03
C ASP A 394 20.13 -26.74 19.71
N GLY A 395 19.84 -27.76 20.53
CA GLY A 395 20.83 -28.53 21.28
C GLY A 395 21.49 -27.80 22.45
N LYS A 396 21.00 -26.61 22.81
CA LYS A 396 21.47 -25.83 23.97
C LYS A 396 20.37 -25.71 25.03
N SER A 397 20.80 -25.68 26.28
CA SER A 397 19.91 -25.54 27.43
C SER A 397 19.85 -24.07 27.88
N TYR A 398 18.63 -23.56 28.04
CA TYR A 398 18.36 -22.18 28.48
C TYR A 398 17.51 -22.22 29.75
N SER A 399 17.94 -21.57 30.82
CA SER A 399 17.10 -21.36 32.00
C SER A 399 15.95 -20.41 31.66
N LEU A 400 14.74 -20.79 32.03
CA LEU A 400 13.57 -19.94 31.87
C LEU A 400 13.66 -18.79 32.88
N LYS A 401 13.56 -17.56 32.39
CA LYS A 401 13.51 -16.37 33.25
C LYS A 401 12.14 -16.21 33.92
N ASP A 402 11.10 -16.76 33.28
CA ASP A 402 9.73 -16.76 33.73
C ASP A 402 9.29 -18.21 33.96
N SER A 403 9.03 -18.55 35.19
CA SER A 403 8.72 -19.91 35.63
C SER A 403 7.23 -20.12 35.92
N LEU A 404 6.42 -19.04 35.92
CA LEU A 404 5.00 -19.14 36.18
C LEU A 404 4.24 -19.46 34.88
N LEU A 405 3.85 -20.71 34.74
CA LEU A 405 3.10 -21.21 33.56
C LEU A 405 1.76 -21.83 34.01
N PRO A 406 0.82 -21.03 34.58
CA PRO A 406 -0.34 -21.55 35.30
C PRO A 406 -1.31 -22.37 34.42
N THR A 407 -1.29 -22.16 33.11
CA THR A 407 -2.18 -22.86 32.17
C THR A 407 -1.50 -24.01 31.42
N VAL A 408 -0.23 -24.31 31.74
CA VAL A 408 0.53 -25.39 31.09
C VAL A 408 0.55 -26.63 31.97
N ASN A 409 0.00 -27.73 31.47
CA ASN A 409 0.10 -29.03 32.13
C ASN A 409 1.42 -29.72 31.72
N PRO A 410 2.34 -30.03 32.65
CA PRO A 410 3.60 -30.69 32.31
C PRO A 410 3.46 -32.06 31.60
N GLU A 411 2.36 -32.80 31.84
CA GLU A 411 2.11 -34.08 31.18
C GLU A 411 1.60 -33.93 29.74
N ALA A 412 0.98 -32.75 29.41
CA ALA A 412 0.46 -32.49 28.08
C ALA A 412 0.61 -30.94 27.76
N PRO A 413 1.88 -30.45 27.64
CA PRO A 413 2.16 -29.02 27.64
C PRO A 413 1.57 -28.26 26.45
N ASN A 414 1.35 -28.92 25.33
CA ASN A 414 0.78 -28.31 24.12
C ASN A 414 -0.76 -28.44 24.04
N MET A 415 -1.43 -29.00 25.07
CA MET A 415 -2.89 -29.05 25.10
C MET A 415 -3.48 -27.76 25.63
N LEU A 416 -4.50 -27.25 24.95
CA LEU A 416 -5.30 -26.13 25.46
C LEU A 416 -6.12 -26.59 26.65
N THR A 417 -6.23 -25.74 27.68
CA THR A 417 -7.25 -25.90 28.72
C THR A 417 -8.64 -25.63 28.12
N ASN A 418 -9.69 -26.07 28.81
CA ASN A 418 -11.07 -25.79 28.37
C ASN A 418 -11.34 -24.28 28.27
N ALA A 419 -10.79 -23.50 29.21
CA ALA A 419 -10.93 -22.04 29.20
C ALA A 419 -10.18 -21.38 28.02
N GLU A 420 -8.98 -21.84 27.70
CA GLU A 420 -8.23 -21.40 26.53
C GLU A 420 -8.94 -21.77 25.22
N ALA A 421 -9.47 -22.97 25.09
CA ALA A 421 -10.21 -23.41 23.91
C ALA A 421 -11.48 -22.56 23.68
N GLU A 422 -12.20 -22.26 24.74
CA GLU A 422 -13.38 -21.36 24.67
C GLU A 422 -12.98 -19.94 24.29
N LEU A 423 -11.90 -19.42 24.87
CA LEU A 423 -11.37 -18.10 24.50
C LEU A 423 -10.99 -18.03 23.01
N VAL A 424 -10.24 -19.02 22.53
CA VAL A 424 -9.82 -19.10 21.10
C VAL A 424 -11.04 -19.12 20.18
N ARG A 425 -12.08 -19.88 20.53
CA ARG A 425 -13.34 -19.94 19.77
C ARG A 425 -14.03 -18.57 19.69
N ARG A 426 -14.07 -17.81 20.81
CA ARG A 426 -14.66 -16.46 20.85
C ARG A 426 -13.84 -15.47 20.02
N LEU A 427 -12.53 -15.49 20.14
CA LEU A 427 -11.64 -14.64 19.36
C LEU A 427 -11.78 -14.93 17.86
N ARG A 428 -11.75 -16.22 17.46
CA ARG A 428 -11.97 -16.63 16.09
C ARG A 428 -13.31 -16.12 15.53
N HIS A 429 -14.38 -16.18 16.31
CA HIS A 429 -15.68 -15.63 15.90
C HIS A 429 -15.56 -14.14 15.64
N SER A 430 -14.97 -13.35 16.57
CA SER A 430 -14.81 -11.89 16.46
C SER A 430 -14.08 -11.50 15.16
N PHE A 431 -12.96 -12.16 14.82
CA PHE A 431 -12.22 -11.87 13.58
C PHE A 431 -13.03 -12.18 12.32
N ARG A 432 -13.79 -13.28 12.33
CA ARG A 432 -14.57 -13.70 11.16
C ARG A 432 -15.79 -12.83 10.88
N VAL A 433 -16.40 -12.24 11.90
CA VAL A 433 -17.63 -11.43 11.74
C VAL A 433 -17.34 -9.93 11.59
N SER A 434 -16.09 -9.49 11.70
CA SER A 434 -15.70 -8.09 11.50
C SER A 434 -15.82 -7.71 10.03
N GLU A 435 -16.93 -7.07 9.64
CA GLU A 435 -17.19 -6.67 8.26
C GLU A 435 -16.10 -5.76 7.68
N LYS A 436 -15.61 -4.82 8.48
CA LYS A 436 -14.55 -3.89 8.06
C LYS A 436 -13.25 -4.64 7.76
N LEU A 437 -12.86 -5.59 8.64
CA LEU A 437 -11.69 -6.42 8.41
C LEU A 437 -11.84 -7.27 7.15
N GLN A 438 -13.01 -7.89 6.94
CA GLN A 438 -13.26 -8.69 5.74
C GLN A 438 -13.14 -7.86 4.45
N ARG A 439 -13.67 -6.64 4.44
CA ARG A 439 -13.53 -5.72 3.29
C ARG A 439 -12.08 -5.34 3.02
N HIS A 440 -11.30 -5.04 4.06
CA HIS A 440 -9.89 -4.71 3.92
C HIS A 440 -9.06 -5.91 3.42
N VAL A 441 -9.34 -7.11 3.92
CA VAL A 441 -8.68 -8.32 3.43
C VAL A 441 -9.07 -8.63 1.99
N GLN A 442 -10.32 -8.37 1.59
CA GLN A 442 -10.72 -8.47 0.19
C GLN A 442 -9.95 -7.51 -0.71
N LEU A 443 -9.65 -6.28 -0.23
CA LEU A 443 -8.79 -5.34 -0.94
C LEU A 443 -7.36 -5.90 -1.10
N LEU A 444 -6.79 -6.50 -0.04
CA LEU A 444 -5.48 -7.15 -0.12
C LEU A 444 -5.45 -8.26 -1.18
N PHE A 445 -6.53 -9.04 -1.33
CA PHE A 445 -6.60 -10.05 -2.38
C PHE A 445 -6.79 -9.47 -3.78
N SER A 446 -7.60 -8.42 -3.93
CA SER A 446 -7.93 -7.88 -5.26
C SER A 446 -6.82 -7.00 -5.85
N HIS A 447 -6.01 -6.33 -5.02
CA HIS A 447 -4.94 -5.43 -5.44
C HIS A 447 -3.54 -5.92 -5.04
N GLY A 448 -3.46 -7.09 -4.38
CA GLY A 448 -2.21 -7.63 -3.87
C GLY A 448 -1.75 -8.91 -4.55
N CYS A 449 -0.45 -9.16 -4.45
CA CYS A 449 0.23 -10.36 -4.92
C CYS A 449 1.58 -10.53 -4.21
N MET A 450 2.22 -11.69 -4.37
CA MET A 450 3.56 -11.92 -3.82
C MET A 450 4.63 -11.07 -4.51
N TYR A 451 4.48 -10.80 -5.80
CA TYR A 451 5.38 -9.94 -6.57
C TYR A 451 4.64 -9.33 -7.76
N ASN A 452 5.14 -8.20 -8.24
CA ASN A 452 4.67 -7.55 -9.46
C ASN A 452 5.85 -7.12 -10.31
N ILE A 453 5.65 -6.98 -11.63
CA ILE A 453 6.61 -6.38 -12.55
C ILE A 453 5.94 -5.19 -13.22
N CYS A 454 6.39 -3.99 -12.89
CA CYS A 454 5.85 -2.76 -13.42
C CYS A 454 6.97 -1.87 -13.99
N ASN A 455 6.84 -1.44 -15.22
CA ASN A 455 7.81 -0.58 -15.93
C ASN A 455 9.29 -1.04 -15.84
N GLY A 456 9.51 -2.37 -15.80
CA GLY A 456 10.84 -2.97 -15.67
C GLY A 456 11.36 -3.09 -14.24
N ASN A 457 10.59 -2.64 -13.22
CA ASN A 457 10.89 -2.86 -11.81
C ASN A 457 10.27 -4.17 -11.35
N LEU A 458 11.05 -5.03 -10.68
CA LEU A 458 10.55 -6.18 -9.96
C LEU A 458 10.24 -5.77 -8.52
N LEU A 459 8.98 -5.87 -8.14
CA LEU A 459 8.44 -5.43 -6.86
C LEU A 459 8.06 -6.65 -6.02
N PHE A 460 8.54 -6.72 -4.80
CA PHE A 460 8.22 -7.75 -3.82
C PHE A 460 8.58 -7.28 -2.41
N HIS A 461 7.98 -7.88 -1.40
CA HIS A 461 8.35 -7.64 0.00
C HIS A 461 9.47 -8.57 0.45
N ALA A 462 10.32 -8.10 1.36
CA ALA A 462 11.43 -8.81 1.96
C ALA A 462 12.49 -9.32 0.97
N SER A 463 12.65 -10.64 0.79
CA SER A 463 13.72 -11.22 0.00
C SER A 463 13.30 -12.48 -0.75
N VAL A 464 13.95 -12.74 -1.87
CA VAL A 464 13.87 -14.05 -2.56
C VAL A 464 14.80 -15.03 -1.87
N PRO A 465 14.38 -16.28 -1.54
CA PRO A 465 15.25 -17.25 -0.94
C PRO A 465 16.46 -17.59 -1.81
N LEU A 466 17.67 -17.44 -1.24
CA LEU A 466 18.92 -17.73 -1.91
C LEU A 466 19.73 -18.78 -1.13
N ASN A 467 20.57 -19.53 -1.83
CA ASN A 467 21.62 -20.33 -1.26
C ASN A 467 22.82 -19.45 -0.90
N ALA A 468 23.77 -19.99 -0.14
CA ALA A 468 24.98 -19.27 0.28
C ALA A 468 25.87 -18.80 -0.90
N ASP A 469 25.77 -19.45 -2.04
CA ASP A 469 26.47 -19.11 -3.28
C ASP A 469 25.73 -18.09 -4.16
N GLY A 470 24.58 -17.57 -3.69
CA GLY A 470 23.75 -16.59 -4.41
C GLY A 470 22.81 -17.20 -5.46
N THR A 471 22.77 -18.52 -5.61
CA THR A 471 21.78 -19.18 -6.48
C THR A 471 20.40 -19.22 -5.82
N LEU A 472 19.34 -19.31 -6.64
CA LEU A 472 17.96 -19.40 -6.14
C LEU A 472 17.79 -20.70 -5.33
N LYS A 473 17.31 -20.56 -4.10
CA LYS A 473 17.04 -21.70 -3.20
C LYS A 473 15.73 -22.36 -3.60
N GLU A 474 15.77 -23.70 -3.72
CA GLU A 474 14.55 -24.50 -3.85
C GLU A 474 13.84 -24.61 -2.50
N VAL A 475 12.54 -24.33 -2.49
CA VAL A 475 11.66 -24.49 -1.35
C VAL A 475 10.56 -25.47 -1.71
N GLU A 476 10.24 -26.37 -0.79
CA GLU A 476 9.16 -27.34 -0.98
C GLU A 476 7.83 -26.74 -0.53
N VAL A 477 6.87 -26.69 -1.46
CA VAL A 477 5.49 -26.23 -1.21
C VAL A 477 4.56 -27.36 -1.67
N CYS A 478 3.72 -27.86 -0.78
CA CYS A 478 2.75 -28.93 -1.06
C CYS A 478 3.37 -30.15 -1.78
N GLY A 479 4.57 -30.59 -1.34
CA GLY A 479 5.27 -31.78 -1.88
C GLY A 479 5.99 -31.56 -3.22
N LYS A 480 6.02 -30.35 -3.75
CA LYS A 480 6.76 -29.97 -4.95
C LYS A 480 7.80 -28.91 -4.64
N ARG A 481 8.91 -28.91 -5.38
CA ARG A 481 9.98 -27.94 -5.19
C ARG A 481 9.90 -26.83 -6.23
N TYR A 482 10.01 -25.61 -5.76
CA TYR A 482 9.96 -24.41 -6.56
C TYR A 482 11.07 -23.44 -6.14
N SER A 483 11.50 -22.59 -7.06
CA SER A 483 12.47 -21.53 -6.78
C SER A 483 12.13 -20.26 -7.55
N GLY A 484 12.61 -19.11 -7.07
CA GLY A 484 12.46 -17.82 -7.72
C GLY A 484 11.00 -17.49 -8.06
N ARG A 485 10.72 -17.18 -9.33
CA ARG A 485 9.39 -16.79 -9.80
C ARG A 485 8.32 -17.87 -9.56
N GLU A 486 8.66 -19.13 -9.84
CA GLU A 486 7.72 -20.24 -9.64
C GLU A 486 7.33 -20.39 -8.17
N LEU A 487 8.29 -20.24 -7.25
CA LEU A 487 8.01 -20.24 -5.83
C LEU A 487 6.99 -19.16 -5.45
N MET A 488 7.19 -17.92 -5.93
CA MET A 488 6.27 -16.82 -5.64
C MET A 488 4.88 -16.97 -6.26
N HIS A 489 4.71 -17.84 -7.25
CA HIS A 489 3.39 -18.18 -7.81
C HIS A 489 2.66 -19.25 -7.02
N HIS A 490 3.40 -20.12 -6.29
CA HIS A 490 2.83 -21.26 -5.61
C HIS A 490 2.69 -21.08 -4.09
N ILE A 491 3.21 -19.98 -3.54
CA ILE A 491 2.93 -19.53 -2.18
C ILE A 491 1.61 -18.78 -2.15
#